data_9cb814224e17b6a7c11c2f15e5c31a2a
#
_entry.id   9cb814224e17b6a7c11c2f15e5c31a2a
#
_cell.length_a   1.000
_cell.length_b   1.000
_cell.length_c   1.000
_cell.angle_alpha   90.00
_cell.angle_beta   90.00
_cell.angle_gamma   90.00
#
_symmetry.space_group_name_H-M   'P 1'
#
loop_
_entity.id
_entity.type
_entity.pdbx_description
1 polymer ?
#
loop_
_entity_poly.entity_id
_entity_poly.type
_entity_poly.pdbx_seq_one_letter_code
_entity_poly.pdbx_strand_id
1 'polypeptide(L)'
;TIPYVAMQAIGCSYIFTTMSGGTLSYTVGALVFMIVMIILVWMGGMKGVAITDAAQGVFMWVGLVFGSLWIIRKNFPSVADAFEAAFANNPQLFTLPGPNGVCTMQDWLSRWIVITFGMMMFPHITLRFFAGKNLRVLKWSAVFSSIYLTSIYIFTPAVSLAGTVLMPDIAVADTIFPELLLKYTPIVFASLII
;
A
#
# COMPACT_ATOMS: atom_id res chain seq x y z
N THR A 1 -16.67 -8.56 1.55
CA THR A 1 -15.76 -8.86 0.42
C THR A 1 -15.92 -7.86 -0.72
N ILE A 2 -17.16 -7.54 -1.17
CA ILE A 2 -17.39 -6.62 -2.32
C ILE A 2 -16.73 -5.25 -2.12
N PRO A 3 -16.91 -4.52 -0.99
CA PRO A 3 -16.23 -3.24 -0.80
C PRO A 3 -14.69 -3.36 -0.80
N TYR A 4 -14.17 -4.47 -0.30
CA TYR A 4 -12.72 -4.73 -0.29
C TYR A 4 -12.16 -4.89 -1.72
N VAL A 5 -12.83 -5.65 -2.58
CA VAL A 5 -12.45 -5.78 -4.00
C VAL A 5 -12.59 -4.45 -4.74
N ALA A 6 -13.62 -3.67 -4.44
CA ALA A 6 -13.82 -2.34 -5.02
C ALA A 6 -12.65 -1.40 -4.68
N MET A 7 -12.15 -1.41 -3.44
CA MET A 7 -10.97 -0.61 -3.05
C MET A 7 -9.72 -0.97 -3.85
N GLN A 8 -9.53 -2.27 -4.17
CA GLN A 8 -8.40 -2.70 -5.01
C GLN A 8 -8.53 -2.18 -6.45
N ALA A 9 -9.74 -2.23 -7.02
CA ALA A 9 -10.02 -1.68 -8.35
C ALA A 9 -9.79 -0.15 -8.39
N ILE A 10 -10.17 0.58 -7.34
CA ILE A 10 -9.93 2.01 -7.20
C ILE A 10 -8.42 2.31 -7.20
N GLY A 11 -7.64 1.62 -6.35
CA GLY A 11 -6.19 1.80 -6.26
C GLY A 11 -5.50 1.57 -7.60
N CYS A 12 -5.80 0.46 -8.27
CA CYS A 12 -5.24 0.16 -9.60
C CYS A 12 -5.64 1.20 -10.65
N SER A 13 -6.86 1.72 -10.59
CA SER A 13 -7.32 2.76 -11.52
C SER A 13 -6.48 4.03 -11.41
N TYR A 14 -6.17 4.47 -10.19
CA TYR A 14 -5.29 5.62 -9.97
C TYR A 14 -3.87 5.36 -10.51
N ILE A 15 -3.33 4.16 -10.28
CA ILE A 15 -2.02 3.78 -10.82
C ILE A 15 -2.01 3.85 -12.35
N PHE A 16 -2.96 3.24 -13.03
CA PHE A 16 -3.06 3.28 -14.50
C PHE A 16 -3.21 4.70 -15.03
N THR A 17 -4.02 5.54 -14.40
CA THR A 17 -4.20 6.93 -14.79
C THR A 17 -2.90 7.72 -14.60
N THR A 18 -2.22 7.55 -13.47
CA THR A 18 -0.95 8.23 -13.18
C THR A 18 0.15 7.79 -14.15
N MET A 19 0.32 6.49 -14.38
CA MET A 19 1.35 5.96 -15.29
C MET A 19 1.13 6.36 -16.74
N SER A 20 -0.14 6.46 -17.18
CA SER A 20 -0.48 6.87 -18.54
C SER A 20 -0.42 8.39 -18.77
N GLY A 21 -0.06 9.17 -17.74
CA GLY A 21 -0.11 10.63 -17.82
C GLY A 21 -1.53 11.16 -18.08
N GLY A 22 -2.56 10.45 -17.59
CA GLY A 22 -3.97 10.81 -17.76
C GLY A 22 -4.61 10.37 -19.10
N THR A 23 -3.89 9.68 -19.97
CA THR A 23 -4.45 9.19 -21.25
C THR A 23 -5.45 8.06 -21.06
N LEU A 24 -5.26 7.21 -20.08
CA LEU A 24 -6.23 6.19 -19.67
C LEU A 24 -7.19 6.77 -18.64
N SER A 25 -8.48 6.70 -18.92
CA SER A 25 -9.49 7.12 -17.96
C SER A 25 -9.56 6.16 -16.78
N TYR A 26 -9.94 6.69 -15.62
CA TYR A 26 -10.12 5.93 -14.38
C TYR A 26 -10.99 4.68 -14.57
N THR A 27 -12.11 4.79 -15.30
CA THR A 27 -13.03 3.69 -15.56
C THR A 27 -12.40 2.58 -16.40
N VAL A 28 -11.60 2.95 -17.41
CA VAL A 28 -10.89 1.98 -18.26
C VAL A 28 -9.85 1.24 -17.42
N GLY A 29 -9.11 1.92 -16.57
CA GLY A 29 -8.15 1.30 -15.63
C GLY A 29 -8.82 0.27 -14.72
N ALA A 30 -9.98 0.60 -14.14
CA ALA A 30 -10.76 -0.32 -13.30
C ALA A 30 -11.20 -1.57 -14.07
N LEU A 31 -11.72 -1.39 -15.27
CA LEU A 31 -12.20 -2.50 -16.10
C LEU A 31 -11.05 -3.43 -16.52
N VAL A 32 -9.93 -2.88 -16.95
CA VAL A 32 -8.74 -3.67 -17.32
C VAL A 32 -8.27 -4.49 -16.12
N PHE A 33 -8.15 -3.89 -14.95
CA PHE A 33 -7.77 -4.60 -13.72
C PHE A 33 -8.73 -5.75 -13.42
N MET A 34 -10.04 -5.50 -13.43
CA MET A 34 -11.05 -6.52 -13.12
C MET A 34 -10.99 -7.69 -14.09
N ILE A 35 -10.85 -7.41 -15.40
CA ILE A 35 -10.76 -8.46 -16.42
C ILE A 35 -9.51 -9.31 -16.21
N VAL A 36 -8.35 -8.68 -16.00
CA VAL A 36 -7.09 -9.39 -15.75
C VAL A 36 -7.20 -10.27 -14.51
N MET A 37 -7.78 -9.75 -13.42
CA MET A 37 -7.95 -10.51 -12.18
C MET A 37 -8.88 -11.72 -12.37
N ILE A 38 -9.98 -11.58 -13.10
CA ILE A 38 -10.89 -12.69 -13.39
C ILE A 38 -10.16 -13.79 -14.19
N ILE A 39 -9.41 -13.42 -15.22
CA ILE A 39 -8.63 -14.37 -16.04
C ILE A 39 -7.59 -15.11 -15.18
N LEU A 40 -6.82 -14.37 -14.36
CA LEU A 40 -5.79 -14.97 -13.50
C LEU A 40 -6.37 -15.95 -12.48
N VAL A 41 -7.49 -15.60 -11.84
CA VAL A 41 -8.15 -16.49 -10.88
C VAL A 41 -8.74 -17.72 -11.56
N TRP A 42 -9.34 -17.53 -12.74
CA TRP A 42 -9.95 -18.63 -13.49
C TRP A 42 -8.92 -19.64 -14.01
N MET A 43 -7.78 -19.16 -14.53
CA MET A 43 -6.73 -20.02 -15.06
C MET A 43 -5.84 -20.63 -13.96
N GLY A 44 -5.53 -19.88 -12.91
CA GLY A 44 -4.54 -20.27 -11.91
C GLY A 44 -5.09 -21.02 -10.70
N GLY A 45 -6.38 -20.86 -10.42
CA GLY A 45 -6.99 -21.38 -9.18
C GLY A 45 -6.23 -20.93 -7.93
N MET A 46 -6.44 -21.59 -6.80
CA MET A 46 -5.82 -21.26 -5.50
C MET A 46 -4.28 -21.33 -5.54
N LYS A 47 -3.72 -22.30 -6.25
CA LYS A 47 -2.26 -22.48 -6.33
C LYS A 47 -1.60 -21.39 -7.17
N GLY A 48 -2.20 -21.04 -8.30
CA GLY A 48 -1.73 -19.95 -9.15
C GLY A 48 -1.76 -18.62 -8.42
N VAL A 49 -2.87 -18.30 -7.75
CA VAL A 49 -3.00 -17.09 -6.92
C VAL A 49 -1.94 -17.04 -5.82
N ALA A 50 -1.68 -18.15 -5.12
CA ALA A 50 -0.67 -18.16 -4.06
C ALA A 50 0.76 -17.89 -4.58
N ILE A 51 1.11 -18.38 -5.77
CA ILE A 51 2.42 -18.14 -6.39
C ILE A 51 2.55 -16.68 -6.83
N THR A 52 1.53 -16.15 -7.50
CA THR A 52 1.52 -14.74 -7.94
C THR A 52 1.54 -13.79 -6.76
N ASP A 53 0.77 -14.05 -5.70
CA ASP A 53 0.77 -13.27 -4.47
C ASP A 53 2.16 -13.24 -3.80
N ALA A 54 2.85 -14.38 -3.77
CA ALA A 54 4.20 -14.45 -3.20
C ALA A 54 5.19 -13.61 -4.01
N ALA A 55 5.15 -13.70 -5.34
CA ALA A 55 5.99 -12.90 -6.21
C ALA A 55 5.69 -11.40 -6.07
N GLN A 56 4.43 -11.02 -6.17
CA GLN A 56 3.98 -9.63 -5.99
C GLN A 56 4.33 -9.09 -4.61
N GLY A 57 4.21 -9.93 -3.56
CA GLY A 57 4.61 -9.56 -2.20
C GLY A 57 6.07 -9.16 -2.10
N VAL A 58 6.97 -9.89 -2.77
CA VAL A 58 8.40 -9.54 -2.81
C VAL A 58 8.61 -8.22 -3.55
N PHE A 59 8.01 -8.04 -4.73
CA PHE A 59 8.11 -6.79 -5.49
C PHE A 59 7.56 -5.60 -4.70
N MET A 60 6.40 -5.76 -4.07
CA MET A 60 5.80 -4.72 -3.24
C MET A 60 6.70 -4.36 -2.05
N TRP A 61 7.29 -5.35 -1.39
CA TRP A 61 8.20 -5.12 -0.27
C TRP A 61 9.45 -4.34 -0.71
N VAL A 62 10.07 -4.78 -1.81
CA VAL A 62 11.22 -4.08 -2.40
C VAL A 62 10.84 -2.65 -2.78
N GLY A 63 9.72 -2.46 -3.47
CA GLY A 63 9.27 -1.14 -3.89
C GLY A 63 8.99 -0.20 -2.73
N LEU A 64 8.25 -0.65 -1.73
CA LEU A 64 7.90 0.17 -0.59
C LEU A 64 9.10 0.46 0.31
N VAL A 65 9.92 -0.53 0.62
CA VAL A 65 11.07 -0.33 1.53
C VAL A 65 12.19 0.42 0.83
N PHE A 66 12.69 -0.10 -0.29
CA PHE A 66 13.81 0.54 -0.99
C PHE A 66 13.41 1.82 -1.71
N GLY A 67 12.20 1.87 -2.30
CA GLY A 67 11.68 3.09 -2.91
C GLY A 67 11.53 4.22 -1.90
N SER A 68 10.97 3.93 -0.73
CA SER A 68 10.85 4.90 0.36
C SER A 68 12.20 5.40 0.86
N LEU A 69 13.14 4.48 1.10
CA LEU A 69 14.50 4.84 1.51
C LEU A 69 15.22 5.66 0.44
N TRP A 70 15.08 5.30 -0.82
CA TRP A 70 15.67 6.04 -1.95
C TRP A 70 15.14 7.46 -2.02
N ILE A 71 13.81 7.64 -1.97
CA ILE A 71 13.16 8.95 -2.02
C ILE A 71 13.60 9.80 -0.84
N ILE A 72 13.58 9.25 0.37
CA ILE A 72 13.95 9.99 1.58
C ILE A 72 15.43 10.40 1.51
N ARG A 73 16.35 9.48 1.24
CA ARG A 73 17.79 9.79 1.21
C ARG A 73 18.21 10.74 0.09
N LYS A 74 17.44 10.79 -0.99
CA LYS A 74 17.70 11.73 -2.08
C LYS A 74 17.33 13.16 -1.73
N ASN A 75 16.30 13.35 -0.90
CA ASN A 75 15.70 14.65 -0.63
C ASN A 75 15.97 15.15 0.80
N PHE A 76 16.31 14.26 1.72
CA PHE A 76 16.56 14.57 3.13
C PHE A 76 17.85 13.91 3.62
N PRO A 77 18.61 14.53 4.54
CA PRO A 77 19.83 13.95 5.12
C PRO A 77 19.57 12.65 5.87
N SER A 78 18.45 12.56 6.59
CA SER A 78 18.03 11.37 7.32
C SER A 78 16.49 11.20 7.30
N VAL A 79 16.03 10.05 7.78
CA VAL A 79 14.59 9.80 7.99
C VAL A 79 14.02 10.75 9.04
N ALA A 80 14.81 11.07 10.09
CA ALA A 80 14.40 12.00 11.13
C ALA A 80 14.16 13.41 10.57
N ASP A 81 15.06 13.90 9.70
CA ASP A 81 14.91 15.22 9.07
C ASP A 81 13.63 15.30 8.19
N ALA A 82 13.27 14.19 7.56
CA ALA A 82 12.00 14.12 6.80
C ALA A 82 10.77 14.25 7.72
N PHE A 83 10.81 13.65 8.91
CA PHE A 83 9.76 13.81 9.92
C PHE A 83 9.73 15.22 10.49
N GLU A 84 10.88 15.81 10.79
CA GLU A 84 10.98 17.19 11.30
C GLU A 84 10.47 18.20 10.27
N ALA A 85 10.82 18.03 8.99
CA ALA A 85 10.31 18.85 7.90
C ALA A 85 8.79 18.73 7.75
N ALA A 86 8.25 17.51 7.83
CA ALA A 86 6.81 17.29 7.78
C ALA A 86 6.10 17.91 8.99
N PHE A 87 6.69 17.80 10.18
CA PHE A 87 6.17 18.42 11.40
C PHE A 87 6.18 19.96 11.32
N ALA A 88 7.25 20.53 10.82
CA ALA A 88 7.37 21.97 10.63
C ALA A 88 6.37 22.50 9.59
N ASN A 89 6.10 21.73 8.54
CA ASN A 89 5.13 22.08 7.50
C ASN A 89 3.68 21.98 8.00
N ASN A 90 3.34 20.91 8.70
CA ASN A 90 1.99 20.71 9.23
C ASN A 90 2.01 19.88 10.53
N PRO A 91 2.11 20.53 11.71
CA PRO A 91 2.12 19.85 13.01
C PRO A 91 0.86 19.00 13.28
N GLN A 92 -0.27 19.35 12.67
CA GLN A 92 -1.53 18.64 12.88
C GLN A 92 -1.52 17.21 12.32
N LEU A 93 -0.60 16.89 11.39
CA LEU A 93 -0.43 15.52 10.88
C LEU A 93 0.04 14.54 11.98
N PHE A 94 0.64 15.05 13.06
CA PHE A 94 1.19 14.26 14.16
C PHE A 94 0.28 14.23 15.40
N THR A 95 -0.89 14.84 15.32
CA THR A 95 -1.85 14.92 16.42
C THR A 95 -3.21 14.37 16.02
N LEU A 96 -3.98 13.91 16.98
CA LEU A 96 -5.39 13.61 16.81
C LEU A 96 -6.23 14.87 17.09
N PRO A 97 -7.25 15.16 16.30
CA PRO A 97 -7.87 14.35 15.24
C PRO A 97 -7.28 14.53 13.83
N GLY A 98 -6.11 15.12 13.68
CA GLY A 98 -5.48 15.42 12.39
C GLY A 98 -6.00 16.71 11.74
N PRO A 99 -5.39 17.13 10.59
CA PRO A 99 -5.68 18.43 9.99
C PRO A 99 -7.13 18.64 9.57
N ASN A 100 -7.84 17.56 9.24
CA ASN A 100 -9.24 17.62 8.79
C ASN A 100 -10.26 17.15 9.85
N GLY A 101 -9.80 16.88 11.08
CA GLY A 101 -10.67 16.38 12.14
C GLY A 101 -11.27 14.99 11.90
N VAL A 102 -10.74 14.25 10.93
CA VAL A 102 -11.33 12.98 10.44
C VAL A 102 -11.01 11.80 11.33
N CYS A 103 -9.95 11.89 12.15
CA CYS A 103 -9.50 10.79 12.99
C CYS A 103 -9.67 11.13 14.47
N THR A 104 -10.90 11.11 14.96
CA THR A 104 -11.15 11.27 16.41
C THR A 104 -10.55 10.07 17.18
N MET A 105 -10.37 10.22 18.49
CA MET A 105 -9.92 9.12 19.34
C MET A 105 -10.87 7.90 19.24
N GLN A 106 -12.18 8.16 19.14
CA GLN A 106 -13.18 7.10 18.97
C GLN A 106 -13.05 6.39 17.63
N ASP A 107 -12.85 7.13 16.54
CA ASP A 107 -12.60 6.55 15.21
C ASP A 107 -11.31 5.72 15.18
N TRP A 108 -10.25 6.23 15.81
CA TRP A 108 -8.98 5.53 15.89
C TRP A 108 -9.12 4.20 16.66
N LEU A 109 -9.74 4.22 17.84
CA LEU A 109 -10.00 3.02 18.64
C LEU A 109 -10.91 2.03 17.91
N SER A 110 -11.99 2.52 17.30
CA SER A 110 -12.93 1.69 16.55
C SER A 110 -12.27 0.99 15.38
N ARG A 111 -11.46 1.72 14.61
CA ARG A 111 -10.68 1.15 13.49
C ARG A 111 -9.68 0.11 13.98
N TRP A 112 -8.98 0.37 15.07
CA TRP A 112 -8.05 -0.57 15.67
C TRP A 112 -8.72 -1.88 16.08
N ILE A 113 -9.85 -1.81 16.77
CA ILE A 113 -10.64 -2.98 17.19
C ILE A 113 -11.18 -3.73 15.97
N VAL A 114 -11.81 -3.03 15.02
CA VAL A 114 -12.40 -3.63 13.82
C VAL A 114 -11.33 -4.31 12.97
N ILE A 115 -10.17 -3.68 12.75
CA ILE A 115 -9.10 -4.27 11.97
C ILE A 115 -8.52 -5.49 12.69
N THR A 116 -8.25 -5.40 13.99
CA THR A 116 -7.62 -6.49 14.75
C THR A 116 -8.50 -7.75 14.76
N PHE A 117 -9.78 -7.62 15.04
CA PHE A 117 -10.70 -8.75 15.12
C PHE A 117 -11.36 -9.09 13.78
N GLY A 118 -11.65 -8.09 12.95
CA GLY A 118 -12.31 -8.27 11.67
C GLY A 118 -11.43 -8.92 10.61
N MET A 119 -10.10 -8.68 10.63
CA MET A 119 -9.18 -9.27 9.65
C MET A 119 -9.22 -10.80 9.66
N MET A 120 -9.38 -11.42 10.82
CA MET A 120 -9.48 -12.88 10.92
C MET A 120 -10.76 -13.45 10.29
N MET A 121 -11.80 -12.63 10.16
CA MET A 121 -13.10 -13.03 9.60
C MET A 121 -13.18 -12.85 8.07
N PHE A 122 -12.17 -12.26 7.44
CA PHE A 122 -12.17 -12.14 5.98
C PHE A 122 -12.07 -13.50 5.31
N PRO A 123 -12.97 -13.82 4.38
CA PRO A 123 -13.01 -15.12 3.72
C PRO A 123 -11.70 -15.53 3.05
N HIS A 124 -11.00 -14.59 2.42
CA HIS A 124 -9.73 -14.86 1.74
C HIS A 124 -8.59 -15.21 2.71
N ILE A 125 -8.61 -14.71 3.94
CA ILE A 125 -7.64 -15.08 4.99
C ILE A 125 -8.00 -16.44 5.56
N THR A 126 -9.28 -16.65 5.89
CA THR A 126 -9.77 -17.91 6.42
C THR A 126 -9.52 -19.09 5.47
N LEU A 127 -9.77 -18.90 4.17
CA LEU A 127 -9.47 -19.92 3.14
C LEU A 127 -7.98 -20.29 3.10
N ARG A 128 -7.07 -19.34 3.33
CA ARG A 128 -5.62 -19.61 3.39
C ARG A 128 -5.23 -20.42 4.62
N PHE A 129 -5.90 -20.24 5.76
CA PHE A 129 -5.69 -21.09 6.92
C PHE A 129 -6.08 -22.55 6.65
N PHE A 130 -7.20 -22.78 5.97
CA PHE A 130 -7.62 -24.13 5.57
C PHE A 130 -6.72 -24.76 4.49
N ALA A 131 -6.08 -23.96 3.65
CA ALA A 131 -5.14 -24.43 2.63
C ALA A 131 -3.75 -24.77 3.21
N GLY A 132 -3.48 -24.48 4.46
CA GLY A 132 -2.21 -24.73 5.12
C GLY A 132 -1.94 -26.22 5.30
N LYS A 133 -0.76 -26.69 4.85
CA LYS A 133 -0.37 -28.12 4.88
C LYS A 133 -0.31 -28.71 6.29
N ASN A 134 0.13 -27.93 7.27
CA ASN A 134 0.24 -28.35 8.68
C ASN A 134 0.37 -27.13 9.61
N LEU A 135 0.25 -27.37 10.92
CA LEU A 135 0.29 -26.32 11.94
C LEU A 135 1.64 -25.56 11.98
N ARG A 136 2.75 -26.23 11.66
CA ARG A 136 4.07 -25.60 11.61
C ARG A 136 4.13 -24.54 10.50
N VAL A 137 3.60 -24.85 9.32
CA VAL A 137 3.51 -23.90 8.20
C VAL A 137 2.66 -22.70 8.59
N LEU A 138 1.52 -22.90 9.24
CA LEU A 138 0.65 -21.82 9.69
C LEU A 138 1.35 -20.89 10.70
N LYS A 139 2.04 -21.47 11.70
CA LYS A 139 2.80 -20.70 12.69
C LYS A 139 3.90 -19.85 12.04
N TRP A 140 4.69 -20.43 11.14
CA TRP A 140 5.74 -19.69 10.44
C TRP A 140 5.17 -18.63 9.49
N SER A 141 4.05 -18.91 8.82
CA SER A 141 3.36 -17.91 8.00
C SER A 141 2.95 -16.69 8.83
N ALA A 142 2.42 -16.90 10.04
CA ALA A 142 2.07 -15.79 10.93
C ALA A 142 3.29 -14.95 11.32
N VAL A 143 4.41 -15.59 11.68
CA VAL A 143 5.66 -14.89 12.04
C VAL A 143 6.20 -14.08 10.86
N PHE A 144 6.33 -14.71 9.68
CA PHE A 144 6.82 -14.03 8.48
C PHE A 144 5.90 -12.88 8.05
N SER A 145 4.58 -13.09 8.08
CA SER A 145 3.62 -12.03 7.75
C SER A 145 3.72 -10.86 8.72
N SER A 146 3.92 -11.11 10.01
CA SER A 146 4.07 -10.05 11.00
C SER A 146 5.34 -9.22 10.74
N ILE A 147 6.48 -9.87 10.49
CA ILE A 147 7.75 -9.19 10.17
C ILE A 147 7.61 -8.38 8.88
N TYR A 148 7.03 -8.99 7.84
CA TYR A 148 6.80 -8.37 6.54
C TYR A 148 5.93 -7.11 6.66
N LEU A 149 4.77 -7.21 7.31
CA LEU A 149 3.85 -6.10 7.50
C LEU A 149 4.46 -5.00 8.38
N THR A 150 5.12 -5.36 9.47
CA THR A 150 5.78 -4.39 10.34
C THR A 150 6.82 -3.58 9.57
N SER A 151 7.64 -4.23 8.74
CA SER A 151 8.64 -3.52 7.93
C SER A 151 7.99 -2.53 6.95
N ILE A 152 6.91 -2.93 6.28
CA ILE A 152 6.17 -2.03 5.37
C ILE A 152 5.57 -0.84 6.14
N TYR A 153 4.91 -1.10 7.28
CA TYR A 153 4.26 -0.06 8.07
C TYR A 153 5.23 0.93 8.74
N ILE A 154 6.51 0.62 8.82
CA ILE A 154 7.55 1.59 9.25
C ILE A 154 7.87 2.57 8.12
N PHE A 155 8.06 2.07 6.89
CA PHE A 155 8.52 2.90 5.77
C PHE A 155 7.41 3.66 5.06
N THR A 156 6.19 3.11 5.00
CA THR A 156 5.07 3.75 4.32
C THR A 156 4.68 5.11 4.93
N PRO A 157 4.52 5.26 6.26
CA PRO A 157 4.26 6.57 6.85
C PRO A 157 5.40 7.57 6.63
N ALA A 158 6.65 7.10 6.71
CA ALA A 158 7.81 7.97 6.50
C ALA A 158 7.83 8.59 5.11
N VAL A 159 7.60 7.79 4.05
CA VAL A 159 7.55 8.34 2.68
C VAL A 159 6.28 9.16 2.44
N SER A 160 5.16 8.81 3.05
CA SER A 160 3.94 9.61 2.94
C SER A 160 4.11 10.99 3.55
N LEU A 161 4.72 11.08 4.73
CA LEU A 161 5.03 12.36 5.37
C LEU A 161 6.06 13.17 4.56
N ALA A 162 7.12 12.53 4.05
CA ALA A 162 8.04 13.18 3.13
C ALA A 162 7.32 13.70 1.89
N GLY A 163 6.34 12.97 1.39
CA GLY A 163 5.51 13.34 0.25
C GLY A 163 4.72 14.63 0.47
N THR A 164 4.19 14.87 1.68
CA THR A 164 3.47 16.13 1.97
C THR A 164 4.36 17.35 1.89
N VAL A 165 5.67 17.20 2.09
CA VAL A 165 6.66 18.28 1.94
C VAL A 165 7.11 18.42 0.49
N LEU A 166 7.35 17.30 -0.19
CA LEU A 166 7.89 17.28 -1.56
C LEU A 166 6.85 17.60 -2.65
N MET A 167 5.58 17.36 -2.35
CA MET A 167 4.44 17.53 -3.27
C MET A 167 3.21 18.09 -2.51
N PRO A 168 3.25 19.34 -2.04
CA PRO A 168 2.17 19.92 -1.23
C PRO A 168 0.85 20.08 -2.00
N ASP A 169 0.93 20.23 -3.32
CA ASP A 169 -0.22 20.54 -4.20
C ASP A 169 -0.84 19.29 -4.85
N ILE A 170 -0.55 18.10 -4.30
CA ILE A 170 -1.09 16.85 -4.88
C ILE A 170 -2.62 16.80 -4.72
N ALA A 171 -3.31 16.62 -5.84
CA ALA A 171 -4.77 16.64 -5.87
C ALA A 171 -5.41 15.40 -5.23
N VAL A 172 -4.75 14.25 -5.34
CA VAL A 172 -5.25 12.96 -4.84
C VAL A 172 -4.17 12.32 -3.97
N ALA A 173 -4.45 12.16 -2.69
CA ALA A 173 -3.48 11.61 -1.73
C ALA A 173 -3.01 10.19 -2.09
N ASP A 174 -3.87 9.39 -2.71
CA ASP A 174 -3.55 8.00 -3.09
C ASP A 174 -2.52 7.91 -4.23
N THR A 175 -2.28 8.98 -4.99
CA THR A 175 -1.27 9.01 -6.06
C THR A 175 0.11 9.46 -5.59
N ILE A 176 0.26 9.88 -4.32
CA ILE A 176 1.50 10.48 -3.80
C ILE A 176 2.71 9.54 -3.96
N PHE A 177 2.56 8.27 -3.60
CA PHE A 177 3.67 7.31 -3.67
C PHE A 177 4.07 6.95 -5.11
N PRO A 178 3.15 6.60 -6.03
CA PRO A 178 3.48 6.44 -7.45
C PRO A 178 4.15 7.66 -8.07
N GLU A 179 3.65 8.85 -7.80
CA GLU A 179 4.23 10.10 -8.34
C GLU A 179 5.62 10.39 -7.78
N LEU A 180 5.84 10.15 -6.48
CA LEU A 180 7.18 10.26 -5.88
C LEU A 180 8.16 9.26 -6.50
N LEU A 181 7.74 8.03 -6.76
CA LEU A 181 8.57 7.03 -7.45
C LEU A 181 8.94 7.52 -8.85
N LEU A 182 7.98 7.96 -9.64
CA LEU A 182 8.24 8.45 -11.02
C LEU A 182 9.17 9.66 -11.03
N LYS A 183 9.05 10.57 -10.05
CA LYS A 183 9.83 11.81 -9.99
C LYS A 183 11.24 11.63 -9.43
N TYR A 184 11.42 10.76 -8.43
CA TYR A 184 12.67 10.71 -7.66
C TYR A 184 13.48 9.43 -7.84
N THR A 185 12.92 8.38 -8.47
CA THR A 185 13.65 7.13 -8.74
C THR A 185 13.90 6.94 -10.24
N PRO A 186 14.85 6.05 -10.63
CA PRO A 186 15.04 5.71 -12.03
C PRO A 186 13.75 5.15 -12.64
N ILE A 187 13.43 5.56 -13.86
CA ILE A 187 12.18 5.19 -14.54
C ILE A 187 11.99 3.66 -14.60
N VAL A 188 13.06 2.91 -14.80
CA VAL A 188 13.03 1.44 -14.84
C VAL A 188 12.59 0.86 -13.50
N PHE A 189 13.11 1.40 -12.39
CA PHE A 189 12.70 0.96 -11.05
C PHE A 189 11.24 1.33 -10.76
N ALA A 190 10.86 2.58 -11.06
CA ALA A 190 9.48 3.02 -10.89
C ALA A 190 8.50 2.14 -11.67
N SER A 191 8.76 1.89 -12.97
CA SER A 191 7.90 1.06 -13.82
C SER A 191 7.82 -0.41 -13.42
N LEU A 192 8.82 -0.92 -12.70
CA LEU A 192 8.82 -2.30 -12.20
C LEU A 192 7.98 -2.44 -10.93
N ILE A 193 7.92 -1.38 -10.12
CA ILE A 193 7.27 -1.40 -8.81
C ILE A 193 5.81 -0.95 -8.88
N ILE A 194 5.50 0.02 -9.74
CA ILE A 194 4.13 0.48 -9.98
C ILE A 194 3.39 -0.51 -10.89
#